data_1eb20dfed94ba4ede34f6c6315296e65
#
_entry.id   1eb20dfed94ba4ede34f6c6315296e65
#
_cell.length_a   1.000
_cell.length_b   1.000
_cell.length_c   1.000
_cell.angle_alpha   90.00
_cell.angle_beta   90.00
_cell.angle_gamma   90.00
#
_symmetry.space_group_name_H-M   'P 1'
#
loop_
_entity.id
_entity.type
_entity.pdbx_description
1 polymer ?
#
loop_
_entity_poly.entity_id
_entity_poly.type
_entity_poly.pdbx_seq_one_letter_code
_entity_poly.pdbx_strand_id
1 'polypeptide(L)'
;ADIRRTVLLGATWVHEGGCIAVRARDELFRMKDLKGKKVGISKSLNTIKNDWWRIQEHMGIENMLMLNGMTMKDIELVEFPYPDDWYDKPEMLVPPMNNPSELWMRRDHKHDLAFRPLETALLTGKVDAIYTQSKVFQHLQEATGKVAMIEDLARYPDYRVQVANTPAVITCTD
;
A
#
# COMPACT_ATOMS: atom_id res chain seq x y z
N ALA A 1 17.80 8.54 -26.36
CA ALA A 1 17.03 9.07 -25.23
C ALA A 1 17.83 10.24 -24.65
N ASP A 2 17.24 11.42 -24.66
CA ASP A 2 17.83 12.63 -24.08
C ASP A 2 17.85 12.47 -22.55
N ILE A 3 19.01 12.17 -21.98
CA ILE A 3 19.17 12.15 -20.54
C ILE A 3 19.34 13.61 -20.10
N ARG A 4 18.23 14.25 -19.74
CA ARG A 4 18.27 15.59 -19.18
C ARG A 4 18.89 15.54 -17.78
N ARG A 5 19.73 16.51 -17.50
CA ARG A 5 20.31 16.68 -16.17
C ARG A 5 19.20 16.96 -15.16
N THR A 6 19.15 16.16 -14.10
CA THR A 6 18.18 16.34 -13.03
C THR A 6 18.85 16.99 -11.82
N VAL A 7 18.26 18.05 -11.32
CA VAL A 7 18.73 18.79 -10.14
C VAL A 7 17.78 18.50 -8.98
N LEU A 8 18.34 18.12 -7.84
CA LEU A 8 17.59 17.96 -6.59
C LEU A 8 17.33 19.34 -5.98
N LEU A 9 16.07 19.73 -5.85
CA LEU A 9 15.66 20.99 -5.24
C LEU A 9 15.40 20.86 -3.75
N GLY A 10 14.93 19.71 -3.31
CA GLY A 10 14.62 19.47 -1.91
C GLY A 10 14.21 18.04 -1.66
N ALA A 11 14.11 17.70 -0.39
CA ALA A 11 13.61 16.42 0.07
C ALA A 11 12.60 16.62 1.20
N THR A 12 11.55 15.82 1.22
CA THR A 12 10.62 15.74 2.34
C THR A 12 10.65 14.33 2.90
N TRP A 13 10.51 14.22 4.20
CA TRP A 13 10.44 12.92 4.85
C TRP A 13 8.99 12.44 4.86
N VAL A 14 8.74 11.29 4.27
CA VAL A 14 7.42 10.65 4.30
C VAL A 14 7.50 9.44 5.22
N HIS A 15 6.75 9.49 6.30
CA HIS A 15 6.56 8.37 7.20
C HIS A 15 5.18 7.77 6.93
N GLU A 16 5.14 6.72 6.12
CA GLU A 16 3.92 5.96 5.87
C GLU A 16 3.96 4.69 6.73
N GLY A 17 3.18 4.68 7.80
CA GLY A 17 2.96 3.48 8.58
C GLY A 17 2.26 2.41 7.77
N GLY A 18 2.56 1.14 8.08
CA GLY A 18 1.91 0.00 7.45
C GLY A 18 1.45 -1.00 8.51
N CYS A 19 0.35 -1.67 8.23
CA CYS A 19 -0.27 -2.58 9.18
C CYS A 19 -0.77 -3.87 8.52
N ILE A 20 -0.96 -4.90 9.31
CA ILE A 20 -1.72 -6.09 8.92
C ILE A 20 -3.16 -5.89 9.34
N ALA A 21 -4.04 -5.88 8.34
CA ALA A 21 -5.48 -5.80 8.50
C ALA A 21 -6.13 -7.16 8.32
N VAL A 22 -7.10 -7.47 9.17
CA VAL A 22 -7.95 -8.67 9.15
C VAL A 22 -9.42 -8.26 9.22
N ARG A 23 -10.35 -9.17 8.92
CA ARG A 23 -11.76 -8.90 9.23
C ARG A 23 -11.98 -8.95 10.74
N ALA A 24 -12.68 -7.96 11.29
CA ALA A 24 -12.94 -7.85 12.72
C ALA A 24 -13.68 -9.07 13.33
N ARG A 25 -14.46 -9.79 12.50
CA ARG A 25 -15.23 -10.97 12.92
C ARG A 25 -14.45 -12.28 12.98
N ASP A 26 -13.21 -12.33 12.45
CA ASP A 26 -12.48 -13.59 12.24
C ASP A 26 -11.68 -14.04 13.47
N GLU A 27 -11.77 -13.28 14.57
CA GLU A 27 -11.08 -13.60 15.85
C GLU A 27 -9.56 -13.82 15.71
N LEU A 28 -8.94 -13.09 14.77
CA LEU A 28 -7.49 -13.05 14.60
C LEU A 28 -6.97 -11.82 15.35
N PHE A 29 -6.14 -12.03 16.37
CA PHE A 29 -5.71 -10.96 17.26
C PHE A 29 -4.20 -10.68 17.21
N ARG A 30 -3.42 -11.62 16.71
CA ARG A 30 -1.95 -11.57 16.68
C ARG A 30 -1.39 -12.16 15.41
N MET A 31 -0.19 -11.76 15.04
CA MET A 31 0.51 -12.31 13.88
C MET A 31 0.58 -13.84 13.87
N LYS A 32 0.75 -14.46 15.03
CA LYS A 32 0.81 -15.94 15.16
C LYS A 32 -0.48 -16.64 14.75
N ASP A 33 -1.61 -15.94 14.81
CA ASP A 33 -2.91 -16.48 14.39
C ASP A 33 -3.02 -16.60 12.87
N LEU A 34 -2.08 -15.98 12.12
CA LEU A 34 -1.98 -16.07 10.66
C LEU A 34 -1.31 -17.36 10.16
N LYS A 35 -0.82 -18.22 11.05
CA LYS A 35 -0.17 -19.47 10.62
C LYS A 35 -1.14 -20.35 9.81
N GLY A 36 -0.72 -20.69 8.57
CA GLY A 36 -1.54 -21.43 7.62
C GLY A 36 -2.72 -20.66 7.01
N LYS A 37 -2.79 -19.34 7.24
CA LYS A 37 -3.83 -18.45 6.72
C LYS A 37 -3.44 -17.85 5.36
N LYS A 38 -4.45 -17.42 4.62
CA LYS A 38 -4.30 -16.74 3.34
C LYS A 38 -4.03 -15.26 3.55
N VAL A 39 -2.87 -14.82 3.09
CA VAL A 39 -2.48 -13.40 3.12
C VAL A 39 -2.44 -12.89 1.68
N GLY A 40 -3.22 -11.84 1.41
CA GLY A 40 -3.32 -11.27 0.07
C GLY A 40 -2.15 -10.35 -0.25
N ILE A 41 -1.74 -10.35 -1.52
CA ILE A 41 -0.74 -9.44 -2.08
C ILE A 41 -1.18 -8.98 -3.47
N SER A 42 -0.95 -7.71 -3.76
CA SER A 42 -1.24 -7.15 -5.08
C SER A 42 -0.28 -7.66 -6.14
N LYS A 43 -0.75 -7.67 -7.39
CA LYS A 43 0.08 -7.98 -8.57
C LYS A 43 -0.30 -7.04 -9.72
N SER A 44 0.62 -6.16 -10.11
CA SER A 44 0.40 -5.32 -11.29
C SER A 44 0.34 -6.16 -12.55
N LEU A 45 -0.62 -5.84 -13.41
CA LEU A 45 -0.69 -6.38 -14.77
C LEU A 45 0.26 -5.65 -15.74
N ASN A 46 0.81 -4.50 -15.32
CA ASN A 46 1.83 -3.79 -16.08
C ASN A 46 3.20 -4.43 -15.83
N THR A 47 3.79 -4.99 -16.88
CA THR A 47 5.10 -5.67 -16.82
C THR A 47 6.29 -4.76 -17.11
N ILE A 48 6.05 -3.50 -17.48
CA ILE A 48 7.09 -2.54 -17.89
C ILE A 48 7.64 -1.77 -16.68
N LYS A 49 6.85 -1.66 -15.62
CA LYS A 49 7.16 -0.87 -14.43
C LYS A 49 7.36 -1.74 -13.19
N ASN A 50 8.04 -1.16 -12.21
CA ASN A 50 8.12 -1.78 -10.89
C ASN A 50 6.73 -1.88 -10.28
N ASP A 51 6.37 -3.05 -9.81
CA ASP A 51 5.13 -3.27 -9.06
C ASP A 51 5.29 -2.70 -7.64
N TRP A 52 5.06 -1.40 -7.52
CA TRP A 52 5.24 -0.65 -6.28
C TRP A 52 4.41 -1.22 -5.12
N TRP A 53 3.14 -1.52 -5.37
CA TRP A 53 2.27 -2.04 -4.32
C TRP A 53 2.74 -3.39 -3.83
N ARG A 54 3.08 -4.30 -4.75
CA ARG A 54 3.60 -5.62 -4.42
C ARG A 54 4.89 -5.54 -3.60
N ILE A 55 5.80 -4.66 -3.98
CA ILE A 55 7.07 -4.49 -3.26
C ILE A 55 6.81 -4.05 -1.82
N GLN A 56 5.99 -3.04 -1.61
CA GLN A 56 5.65 -2.56 -0.27
C GLN A 56 4.94 -3.62 0.56
N GLU A 57 3.94 -4.27 -0.02
CA GLU A 57 3.15 -5.29 0.66
C GLU A 57 4.02 -6.49 1.04
N HIS A 58 4.87 -6.96 0.12
CA HIS A 58 5.78 -8.07 0.39
C HIS A 58 6.76 -7.75 1.53
N MET A 59 7.43 -6.61 1.45
CA MET A 59 8.36 -6.18 2.50
C MET A 59 7.64 -5.98 3.85
N GLY A 60 6.45 -5.41 3.84
CA GLY A 60 5.66 -5.20 5.04
C GLY A 60 5.24 -6.51 5.71
N ILE A 61 4.73 -7.46 4.92
CA ILE A 61 4.38 -8.80 5.40
C ILE A 61 5.61 -9.49 5.98
N GLU A 62 6.72 -9.54 5.22
CA GLU A 62 7.95 -10.21 5.64
C GLU A 62 8.51 -9.61 6.94
N ASN A 63 8.59 -8.29 7.03
CA ASN A 63 9.07 -7.60 8.24
C ASN A 63 8.19 -7.91 9.46
N MET A 64 6.87 -7.86 9.31
CA MET A 64 5.96 -8.15 10.43
C MET A 64 5.99 -9.61 10.86
N LEU A 65 6.11 -10.54 9.92
CA LEU A 65 6.31 -11.95 10.23
C LEU A 65 7.62 -12.15 11.00
N MET A 66 8.72 -11.60 10.51
CA MET A 66 10.04 -11.68 11.16
C MET A 66 10.04 -11.12 12.58
N LEU A 67 9.45 -9.95 12.78
CA LEU A 67 9.33 -9.30 14.09
C LEU A 67 8.51 -10.15 15.09
N ASN A 68 7.66 -11.03 14.59
CA ASN A 68 6.84 -11.95 15.40
C ASN A 68 7.36 -13.39 15.43
N GLY A 69 8.60 -13.63 14.96
CA GLY A 69 9.24 -14.94 14.93
C GLY A 69 8.61 -15.92 13.94
N MET A 70 8.06 -15.39 12.86
CA MET A 70 7.45 -16.13 11.76
C MET A 70 8.20 -15.86 10.45
N THR A 71 7.87 -16.62 9.42
CA THR A 71 8.45 -16.51 8.09
C THR A 71 7.35 -16.56 7.02
N MET A 72 7.69 -16.23 5.79
CA MET A 72 6.77 -16.35 4.64
C MET A 72 6.26 -17.79 4.41
N LYS A 73 6.96 -18.82 4.93
CA LYS A 73 6.52 -20.23 4.84
C LYS A 73 5.38 -20.57 5.79
N ASP A 74 5.13 -19.71 6.78
CA ASP A 74 4.06 -19.92 7.76
C ASP A 74 2.69 -19.46 7.26
N ILE A 75 2.62 -18.81 6.10
CA ILE A 75 1.40 -18.29 5.48
C ILE A 75 1.22 -18.79 4.05
N GLU A 76 -0.01 -18.72 3.53
CA GLU A 76 -0.32 -18.89 2.11
C GLU A 76 -0.46 -17.53 1.44
N LEU A 77 0.47 -17.17 0.56
CA LEU A 77 0.42 -15.89 -0.17
C LEU A 77 -0.49 -16.01 -1.38
N VAL A 78 -1.50 -15.13 -1.49
CA VAL A 78 -2.49 -15.14 -2.57
C VAL A 78 -2.40 -13.84 -3.37
N GLU A 79 -2.14 -13.95 -4.68
CA GLU A 79 -1.97 -12.80 -5.57
C GLU A 79 -3.31 -12.26 -6.08
N PHE A 80 -3.46 -10.93 -6.08
CA PHE A 80 -4.60 -10.21 -6.63
C PHE A 80 -4.15 -9.27 -7.74
N PRO A 81 -4.43 -9.62 -9.01
CA PRO A 81 -4.06 -8.77 -10.14
C PRO A 81 -4.87 -7.48 -10.13
N TYR A 82 -4.21 -6.37 -10.47
CA TYR A 82 -4.84 -5.09 -10.68
C TYR A 82 -4.34 -4.43 -11.96
N PRO A 83 -5.21 -3.71 -12.70
CA PRO A 83 -4.80 -2.91 -13.83
C PRO A 83 -4.04 -1.68 -13.33
N ASP A 84 -2.92 -1.39 -13.97
CA ASP A 84 -2.10 -0.21 -13.68
C ASP A 84 -2.21 0.80 -14.84
N ASP A 85 -3.45 1.10 -15.22
CA ASP A 85 -3.77 2.01 -16.33
C ASP A 85 -3.38 3.46 -16.06
N TRP A 86 -3.11 3.78 -14.80
CA TRP A 86 -2.77 5.13 -14.35
C TRP A 86 -1.57 5.71 -15.06
N TYR A 87 -0.60 4.86 -15.33
CA TYR A 87 0.67 5.26 -15.89
C TYR A 87 0.66 5.29 -17.42
N ASP A 88 -0.33 4.66 -18.04
CA ASP A 88 -0.44 4.60 -19.49
C ASP A 88 -1.28 5.75 -20.06
N LYS A 89 -1.85 6.57 -19.16
CA LYS A 89 -2.64 7.75 -19.51
C LYS A 89 -1.92 9.02 -19.04
N PRO A 90 -1.08 9.65 -19.87
CA PRO A 90 -0.32 10.85 -19.50
C PRO A 90 -1.21 11.97 -18.94
N GLU A 91 -2.44 12.10 -19.42
CA GLU A 91 -3.44 13.05 -18.93
C GLU A 91 -3.85 12.82 -17.49
N MET A 92 -3.62 11.63 -16.94
CA MET A 92 -3.87 11.31 -15.55
C MET A 92 -2.69 11.71 -14.63
N LEU A 93 -1.50 11.83 -15.21
CA LEU A 93 -0.26 12.17 -14.51
C LEU A 93 0.01 13.66 -14.48
N VAL A 94 -0.41 14.38 -15.52
CA VAL A 94 -0.21 15.82 -15.66
C VAL A 94 -1.59 16.47 -15.73
N PRO A 95 -2.17 16.88 -14.60
CA PRO A 95 -3.40 17.67 -14.66
C PRO A 95 -3.11 18.94 -15.44
N PRO A 96 -4.00 19.37 -16.36
CA PRO A 96 -3.86 20.65 -17.01
C PRO A 96 -3.78 21.74 -15.93
N MET A 97 -2.65 22.44 -15.90
CA MET A 97 -2.33 23.49 -14.88
C MET A 97 -3.15 24.76 -15.07
N ASN A 98 -4.19 24.73 -15.88
CA ASN A 98 -5.00 25.91 -16.22
C ASN A 98 -5.87 26.39 -15.05
N ASN A 99 -6.15 25.52 -14.10
CA ASN A 99 -6.90 25.87 -12.90
C ASN A 99 -6.38 25.08 -11.69
N PRO A 100 -5.63 25.71 -10.77
CA PRO A 100 -5.12 25.02 -9.56
C PRO A 100 -6.22 24.39 -8.69
N SER A 101 -7.44 24.92 -8.73
CA SER A 101 -8.56 24.33 -7.96
C SER A 101 -9.00 22.97 -8.49
N GLU A 102 -8.78 22.67 -9.77
CA GLU A 102 -9.07 21.36 -10.35
C GLU A 102 -8.19 20.25 -9.78
N LEU A 103 -6.98 20.58 -9.33
CA LEU A 103 -6.09 19.64 -8.67
C LEU A 103 -6.74 19.08 -7.38
N TRP A 104 -7.40 19.93 -6.62
CA TRP A 104 -8.09 19.55 -5.39
C TRP A 104 -9.38 18.78 -5.67
N MET A 105 -10.18 19.24 -6.64
CA MET A 105 -11.41 18.55 -7.04
C MET A 105 -11.14 17.15 -7.59
N ARG A 106 -10.10 16.98 -8.40
CA ARG A 106 -9.72 15.65 -8.90
C ARG A 106 -9.22 14.71 -7.81
N ARG A 107 -8.61 15.26 -6.78
CA ARG A 107 -8.19 14.50 -5.61
C ARG A 107 -9.39 14.00 -4.83
N ASP A 108 -10.41 14.81 -4.66
CA ASP A 108 -11.62 14.45 -3.93
C ASP A 108 -12.45 13.40 -4.70
N HIS A 109 -12.65 13.56 -5.99
CA HIS A 109 -13.42 12.62 -6.82
C HIS A 109 -12.76 11.26 -7.04
N LYS A 110 -11.45 11.17 -6.94
CA LYS A 110 -10.75 9.87 -7.02
C LYS A 110 -10.79 9.08 -5.73
N HIS A 111 -11.19 9.69 -4.66
CA HIS A 111 -11.33 9.07 -3.36
C HIS A 111 -12.72 8.53 -3.06
N ASP A 112 -13.70 8.73 -3.94
CA ASP A 112 -15.01 8.05 -3.92
C ASP A 112 -14.90 6.61 -4.49
N LEU A 113 -14.32 5.82 -3.98
CA LEU A 113 -13.33 4.80 -4.05
C LEU A 113 -13.97 3.45 -4.12
N ALA A 114 -13.86 2.88 -5.26
CA ALA A 114 -13.78 1.43 -5.34
C ALA A 114 -12.51 0.99 -4.59
N PHE A 115 -12.64 0.18 -3.55
CA PHE A 115 -11.51 -0.48 -2.92
C PHE A 115 -10.73 -1.25 -3.98
N ARG A 116 -9.40 -1.29 -3.85
CA ARG A 116 -8.57 -2.10 -4.74
C ARG A 116 -9.00 -3.58 -4.64
N PRO A 117 -8.66 -4.41 -5.63
CA PRO A 117 -8.95 -5.85 -5.58
C PRO A 117 -8.51 -6.51 -4.28
N LEU A 118 -7.39 -6.06 -3.69
CA LEU A 118 -6.84 -6.60 -2.46
C LEU A 118 -7.74 -6.32 -1.24
N GLU A 119 -8.16 -5.05 -1.05
CA GLU A 119 -9.08 -4.68 0.04
C GLU A 119 -10.44 -5.37 -0.13
N THR A 120 -10.92 -5.44 -1.36
CA THR A 120 -12.17 -6.17 -1.68
C THR A 120 -12.06 -7.66 -1.34
N ALA A 121 -10.89 -8.26 -1.59
CA ALA A 121 -10.65 -9.68 -1.26
C ALA A 121 -10.68 -9.92 0.25
N LEU A 122 -10.14 -9.02 1.05
CA LEU A 122 -10.24 -9.08 2.51
C LEU A 122 -11.71 -8.99 2.96
N LEU A 123 -12.42 -7.95 2.52
CA LEU A 123 -13.81 -7.72 2.93
C LEU A 123 -14.76 -8.85 2.55
N THR A 124 -14.51 -9.50 1.41
CA THR A 124 -15.31 -10.63 0.91
C THR A 124 -14.87 -12.00 1.43
N GLY A 125 -13.77 -12.07 2.17
CA GLY A 125 -13.28 -13.31 2.76
C GLY A 125 -12.50 -14.24 1.82
N LYS A 126 -12.00 -13.71 0.72
CA LYS A 126 -11.10 -14.48 -0.18
C LYS A 126 -9.71 -14.67 0.42
N VAL A 127 -9.30 -13.77 1.29
CA VAL A 127 -8.10 -13.86 2.13
C VAL A 127 -8.44 -13.55 3.58
N ASP A 128 -7.57 -13.96 4.49
CA ASP A 128 -7.74 -13.77 5.93
C ASP A 128 -7.10 -12.45 6.41
N ALA A 129 -6.00 -12.06 5.75
CA ALA A 129 -5.27 -10.84 6.08
C ALA A 129 -4.69 -10.16 4.83
N ILE A 130 -4.39 -8.88 4.95
CA ILE A 130 -3.62 -8.09 3.98
C ILE A 130 -2.65 -7.16 4.72
N TYR A 131 -1.53 -6.84 4.05
CA TYR A 131 -0.77 -5.64 4.43
C TYR A 131 -1.39 -4.42 3.74
N THR A 132 -1.51 -3.33 4.46
CA THR A 132 -1.96 -2.06 3.89
C THR A 132 -1.33 -0.88 4.61
N GLN A 133 -1.31 0.28 3.97
CA GLN A 133 -0.87 1.51 4.61
C GLN A 133 -1.88 1.93 5.68
N SER A 134 -1.39 2.52 6.78
CA SER A 134 -2.25 2.94 7.91
C SER A 134 -3.39 3.87 7.48
N LYS A 135 -3.13 4.75 6.52
CA LYS A 135 -4.16 5.64 5.96
C LYS A 135 -5.26 4.88 5.21
N VAL A 136 -4.89 3.87 4.42
CA VAL A 136 -5.85 3.01 3.71
C VAL A 136 -6.65 2.18 4.71
N PHE A 137 -6.00 1.67 5.75
CA PHE A 137 -6.68 0.97 6.85
C PHE A 137 -7.74 1.85 7.52
N GLN A 138 -7.38 3.09 7.89
CA GLN A 138 -8.33 4.03 8.48
C GLN A 138 -9.55 4.24 7.59
N HIS A 139 -9.33 4.45 6.30
CA HIS A 139 -10.42 4.59 5.34
C HIS A 139 -11.30 3.33 5.25
N LEU A 140 -10.70 2.14 5.20
CA LEU A 140 -11.45 0.87 5.24
C LEU A 140 -12.29 0.74 6.52
N GLN A 141 -11.71 1.13 7.65
CA GLN A 141 -12.39 1.07 8.94
C GLN A 141 -13.55 2.06 9.02
N GLU A 142 -13.34 3.30 8.59
CA GLU A 142 -14.36 4.35 8.56
C GLU A 142 -15.50 3.99 7.61
N ALA A 143 -15.19 3.49 6.42
CA ALA A 143 -16.17 3.17 5.40
C ALA A 143 -16.99 1.90 5.70
N THR A 144 -16.40 0.94 6.43
CA THR A 144 -17.03 -0.39 6.59
C THR A 144 -17.28 -0.82 8.02
N GLY A 145 -16.46 -0.39 8.97
CA GLY A 145 -16.46 -0.91 10.34
C GLY A 145 -16.09 -2.39 10.46
N LYS A 146 -15.60 -3.02 9.38
CA LYS A 146 -15.46 -4.49 9.29
C LYS A 146 -14.04 -5.01 9.41
N VAL A 147 -13.05 -4.15 9.56
CA VAL A 147 -11.65 -4.52 9.65
C VAL A 147 -11.06 -4.21 11.02
N ALA A 148 -10.07 -4.99 11.41
CA ALA A 148 -9.27 -4.77 12.60
C ALA A 148 -7.78 -4.83 12.24
N MET A 149 -6.98 -4.10 12.99
CA MET A 149 -5.52 -4.12 12.86
C MET A 149 -4.93 -5.06 13.91
N ILE A 150 -4.10 -6.01 13.49
CA ILE A 150 -3.46 -6.95 14.41
C ILE A 150 -1.97 -6.70 14.59
N GLU A 151 -1.35 -5.96 13.67
CA GLU A 151 0.05 -5.53 13.76
C GLU A 151 0.24 -4.20 13.05
N ASP A 152 1.15 -3.37 13.58
CA ASP A 152 1.45 -2.05 13.05
C ASP A 152 2.96 -1.78 13.12
N LEU A 153 3.60 -1.52 12.00
CA LEU A 153 5.03 -1.19 11.94
C LEU A 153 5.37 0.10 12.70
N ALA A 154 4.43 1.03 12.83
CA ALA A 154 4.64 2.28 13.58
C ALA A 154 4.94 2.04 15.08
N ARG A 155 4.63 0.86 15.62
CA ARG A 155 4.94 0.48 17.01
C ARG A 155 6.43 0.20 17.25
N TYR A 156 7.20 -0.01 16.18
CA TYR A 156 8.61 -0.34 16.26
C TYR A 156 9.47 0.90 16.04
N PRO A 157 10.35 1.25 16.98
CA PRO A 157 11.18 2.46 16.86
C PRO A 157 12.30 2.33 15.82
N ASP A 158 12.63 1.11 15.41
CA ASP A 158 13.67 0.88 14.41
C ASP A 158 13.16 1.22 13.02
N TYR A 159 13.67 2.32 12.44
CA TYR A 159 13.29 2.76 11.11
C TYR A 159 13.57 1.75 9.99
N ARG A 160 14.48 0.78 10.22
CA ARG A 160 14.85 -0.24 9.23
C ARG A 160 13.72 -1.23 8.96
N VAL A 161 12.76 -1.37 9.86
CA VAL A 161 11.59 -2.22 9.65
C VAL A 161 10.46 -1.50 8.92
N GLN A 162 10.54 -0.18 8.76
CA GLN A 162 9.54 0.61 8.06
C GLN A 162 9.67 0.40 6.55
N VAL A 163 8.56 0.14 5.88
CA VAL A 163 8.53 -0.18 4.44
C VAL A 163 8.66 1.06 3.57
N ALA A 164 8.07 2.17 4.00
CA ALA A 164 8.05 3.42 3.24
C ALA A 164 8.61 4.57 4.07
N ASN A 165 9.90 4.48 4.36
CA ASN A 165 10.63 5.49 5.14
C ASN A 165 11.69 6.17 4.27
N THR A 166 11.34 6.45 3.03
CA THR A 166 12.23 7.13 2.08
C THR A 166 11.84 8.59 1.94
N PRO A 167 12.81 9.51 1.86
CA PRO A 167 12.48 10.89 1.54
C PRO A 167 11.89 10.95 0.12
N ALA A 168 10.74 11.61 -0.02
CA ALA A 168 10.29 12.04 -1.33
C ALA A 168 11.14 13.24 -1.76
N VAL A 169 11.62 13.22 -2.99
CA VAL A 169 12.50 14.26 -3.52
C VAL A 169 11.78 15.13 -4.53
N ILE A 170 12.06 16.41 -4.49
CA ILE A 170 11.60 17.38 -5.48
C ILE A 170 12.76 17.64 -6.43
N THR A 171 12.56 17.36 -7.70
CA THR A 171 13.57 17.54 -8.73
C THR A 171 13.05 18.45 -9.85
N CYS A 172 13.98 19.11 -10.54
CA CYS A 172 13.71 19.74 -11.82
C CYS A 172 14.71 19.25 -12.88
N THR A 173 14.36 19.43 -14.14
CA THR A 173 15.28 19.27 -15.27
C THR A 173 15.75 20.66 -15.73
N ASP A 174 17.00 20.74 -16.17
CA ASP A 174 17.52 21.94 -16.83
C ASP A 174 16.72 22.28 -18.07
#